data_18fc50b44dec750ed5923303302e4636
#
_entry.id   18fc50b44dec750ed5923303302e4636
#
_cell.length_a   1.000
_cell.length_b   1.000
_cell.length_c   1.000
_cell.angle_alpha   90.00
_cell.angle_beta   90.00
_cell.angle_gamma   90.00
#
_symmetry.space_group_name_H-M   'P 1'
#
loop_
_entity.id
_entity.type
_entity.pdbx_description
1 polymer ?
#
loop_
_entity_poly.entity_id
_entity_poly.type
_entity_poly.pdbx_seq_one_letter_code
_entity_poly.pdbx_strand_id
1 'polypeptide(L)'
;MPLAATAREDGRPVVSDIAARLERLPMSRYQRKIFAIIASAWLVDQIDVALLTFLLGSIVVAFGLSPTEAGQLAAMTFAGQLVGNIVAGTASDRFGRKAVFQVTMVVWGLASLAAATAWSLPVLMACRFLIGVGVGGEAPVAQAMVSEIVPAPVRGKYIAILEGFWAVGYVLSGAISFFVLPYLGWRWAFVVVGLLSLVVLAVRRSMPESPRWLAETGRHAEADAVMTTMERAVERATGRPLPPITPQVAAAVAETVADRIPGPRLSAVATLFAPAYRLRTVMAFGLWFFALIGFFGLNSWIAVLLKERGFSIVGSVGFVTLITLGGIPGFAAAAVLLERIGRKPTTALFLICAAAAAWLYGNAGGDPVLTVAGVTVTWLFVAGFVMQFFMFGMWSCLYAYTPELYPTRARATGAGFASAFGRIGAILGPMIVPVLVRDYGPATAFQVGAGGFLIAALLVLTLGVETRGKVLEAVSH
;
A
#
# COMPACT_ATOMS: atom_id res chain seq x y z
N MET A 1 -10.14 -29.41 -11.85
CA MET A 1 -10.58 -29.71 -13.23
C MET A 1 -9.57 -29.09 -14.18
N PRO A 2 -8.96 -29.82 -15.11
CA PRO A 2 -8.06 -29.23 -16.08
C PRO A 2 -8.88 -28.33 -17.01
N LEU A 3 -8.38 -27.10 -17.23
CA LEU A 3 -8.88 -26.14 -18.20
C LEU A 3 -8.77 -26.77 -19.60
N ALA A 4 -9.85 -27.41 -20.05
CA ALA A 4 -10.00 -27.73 -21.46
C ALA A 4 -10.05 -26.38 -22.19
N ALA A 5 -8.98 -26.02 -22.86
CA ALA A 5 -8.88 -24.84 -23.67
C ALA A 5 -9.95 -24.93 -24.77
N THR A 6 -11.09 -24.28 -24.57
CA THR A 6 -12.00 -24.01 -25.67
C THR A 6 -11.26 -23.09 -26.63
N ALA A 7 -10.83 -23.66 -27.77
CA ALA A 7 -10.20 -22.90 -28.83
C ALA A 7 -11.30 -22.17 -29.63
N ARG A 8 -11.00 -20.98 -30.13
CA ARG A 8 -11.77 -20.34 -31.20
C ARG A 8 -11.66 -21.10 -32.50
N GLU A 9 -12.45 -20.76 -33.50
CA GLU A 9 -12.41 -21.36 -34.86
C GLU A 9 -11.01 -21.30 -35.52
N ASP A 10 -10.13 -20.35 -35.06
CA ASP A 10 -8.75 -20.20 -35.48
C ASP A 10 -7.73 -21.03 -34.66
N GLY A 11 -8.19 -21.90 -33.76
CA GLY A 11 -7.36 -22.79 -32.94
C GLY A 11 -6.64 -22.14 -31.77
N ARG A 12 -6.83 -20.83 -31.48
CA ARG A 12 -6.18 -20.13 -30.36
C ARG A 12 -6.96 -20.30 -29.06
N PRO A 13 -6.28 -20.49 -27.91
CA PRO A 13 -6.93 -20.49 -26.64
C PRO A 13 -7.58 -19.11 -26.35
N VAL A 14 -8.83 -19.08 -25.91
CA VAL A 14 -9.57 -17.82 -25.66
C VAL A 14 -8.86 -16.92 -24.64
N VAL A 15 -8.20 -17.49 -23.66
CA VAL A 15 -7.44 -16.73 -22.63
C VAL A 15 -6.28 -15.95 -23.25
N SER A 16 -5.54 -16.54 -24.21
CA SER A 16 -4.44 -15.86 -24.90
C SER A 16 -4.93 -14.76 -25.84
N ASP A 17 -6.09 -14.94 -26.48
CA ASP A 17 -6.71 -13.92 -27.34
C ASP A 17 -7.14 -12.70 -26.52
N ILE A 18 -7.89 -12.87 -25.42
CA ILE A 18 -8.29 -11.77 -24.53
C ILE A 18 -7.08 -11.02 -23.99
N ALA A 19 -6.04 -11.73 -23.58
CA ALA A 19 -4.82 -11.10 -23.07
C ALA A 19 -4.09 -10.29 -24.17
N ALA A 20 -4.01 -10.81 -25.41
CA ALA A 20 -3.40 -10.09 -26.53
C ALA A 20 -4.22 -8.85 -26.93
N ARG A 21 -5.53 -8.94 -26.89
CA ARG A 21 -6.45 -7.79 -27.14
C ARG A 21 -6.27 -6.70 -26.08
N LEU A 22 -6.06 -7.06 -24.81
CA LEU A 22 -5.77 -6.08 -23.73
C LEU A 22 -4.42 -5.39 -23.94
N GLU A 23 -3.37 -6.14 -24.29
CA GLU A 23 -2.02 -5.59 -24.44
C GLU A 23 -1.89 -4.66 -25.68
N ARG A 24 -2.74 -4.80 -26.72
CA ARG A 24 -2.76 -3.88 -27.86
C ARG A 24 -3.43 -2.55 -27.60
N LEU A 25 -4.20 -2.40 -26.48
CA LEU A 25 -4.91 -1.17 -26.19
C LEU A 25 -3.94 -0.02 -25.87
N PRO A 26 -4.01 1.12 -26.58
CA PRO A 26 -3.24 2.29 -26.20
C PRO A 26 -3.80 2.94 -24.94
N MET A 27 -2.95 3.66 -24.20
CA MET A 27 -3.40 4.45 -23.04
C MET A 27 -4.31 5.60 -23.49
N SER A 28 -5.58 5.56 -23.12
CA SER A 28 -6.62 6.50 -23.53
C SER A 28 -7.32 7.17 -22.33
N ARG A 29 -8.26 8.06 -22.63
CA ARG A 29 -9.13 8.66 -21.58
C ARG A 29 -9.97 7.61 -20.85
N TYR A 30 -10.30 6.50 -21.52
CA TYR A 30 -11.05 5.39 -20.91
C TYR A 30 -10.24 4.71 -19.80
N GLN A 31 -8.99 4.27 -20.07
CA GLN A 31 -8.15 3.65 -19.07
C GLN A 31 -7.81 4.61 -17.92
N ARG A 32 -7.57 5.91 -18.23
CA ARG A 32 -7.36 6.93 -17.18
C ARG A 32 -8.58 7.09 -16.27
N LYS A 33 -9.80 7.04 -16.84
CA LYS A 33 -11.04 7.08 -16.04
C LYS A 33 -11.13 5.88 -15.10
N ILE A 34 -10.89 4.65 -15.59
CA ILE A 34 -10.93 3.45 -14.76
C ILE A 34 -9.84 3.50 -13.69
N PHE A 35 -8.62 3.89 -14.07
CA PHE A 35 -7.54 4.10 -13.11
C PHE A 35 -7.93 5.12 -12.02
N ALA A 36 -8.53 6.25 -12.39
CA ALA A 36 -8.98 7.25 -11.41
C ALA A 36 -10.03 6.70 -10.43
N ILE A 37 -10.93 5.82 -10.90
CA ILE A 37 -11.90 5.13 -10.02
C ILE A 37 -11.18 4.21 -9.03
N ILE A 38 -10.20 3.42 -9.49
CA ILE A 38 -9.41 2.55 -8.62
C ILE A 38 -8.60 3.38 -7.64
N ALA A 39 -7.93 4.42 -8.12
CA ALA A 39 -7.08 5.29 -7.31
C ALA A 39 -7.87 6.10 -6.28
N SER A 40 -9.11 6.52 -6.59
CA SER A 40 -9.97 7.21 -5.61
C SER A 40 -10.34 6.34 -4.43
N ALA A 41 -10.59 5.06 -4.67
CA ALA A 41 -10.87 4.13 -3.60
C ALA A 41 -9.60 3.84 -2.78
N TRP A 42 -8.48 3.56 -3.44
CA TRP A 42 -7.18 3.41 -2.78
C TRP A 42 -6.85 4.62 -1.90
N LEU A 43 -7.13 5.84 -2.39
CA LEU A 43 -6.94 7.07 -1.61
C LEU A 43 -7.79 7.09 -0.34
N VAL A 44 -9.09 6.74 -0.43
CA VAL A 44 -9.98 6.76 0.75
C VAL A 44 -9.60 5.69 1.75
N ASP A 45 -9.13 4.52 1.31
CA ASP A 45 -8.55 3.49 2.17
C ASP A 45 -7.35 4.03 2.96
N GLN A 46 -6.45 4.73 2.27
CA GLN A 46 -5.26 5.28 2.93
C GLN A 46 -5.61 6.39 3.92
N ILE A 47 -6.69 7.14 3.67
CA ILE A 47 -7.23 8.11 4.63
C ILE A 47 -7.68 7.39 5.90
N ASP A 48 -8.42 6.28 5.80
CA ASP A 48 -8.91 5.54 6.98
C ASP A 48 -7.76 4.85 7.75
N VAL A 49 -6.82 4.22 7.06
CA VAL A 49 -5.64 3.63 7.70
C VAL A 49 -4.88 4.66 8.54
N ALA A 50 -4.67 5.85 7.98
CA ALA A 50 -3.96 6.93 8.63
C ALA A 50 -4.77 7.61 9.76
N LEU A 51 -6.10 7.52 9.70
CA LEU A 51 -7.00 8.28 10.58
C LEU A 51 -6.69 8.06 12.06
N LEU A 52 -6.40 6.83 12.45
CA LEU A 52 -6.08 6.52 13.84
C LEU A 52 -4.80 7.21 14.33
N THR A 53 -3.81 7.42 13.49
CA THR A 53 -2.59 8.18 13.81
C THR A 53 -2.93 9.56 14.38
N PHE A 54 -3.92 10.21 13.80
CA PHE A 54 -4.34 11.57 14.17
C PHE A 54 -5.38 11.60 15.30
N LEU A 55 -6.19 10.56 15.42
CA LEU A 55 -7.29 10.49 16.40
C LEU A 55 -6.92 9.80 17.71
N LEU A 56 -5.82 9.01 17.74
CA LEU A 56 -5.45 8.18 18.88
C LEU A 56 -5.38 8.97 20.18
N GLY A 57 -4.78 10.16 20.16
CA GLY A 57 -4.68 11.03 21.35
C GLY A 57 -6.04 11.46 21.91
N SER A 58 -7.03 11.70 21.04
CA SER A 58 -8.40 12.06 21.46
C SER A 58 -9.17 10.84 21.96
N ILE A 59 -8.96 9.67 21.35
CA ILE A 59 -9.59 8.41 21.76
C ILE A 59 -9.05 7.96 23.12
N VAL A 60 -7.74 8.09 23.34
CA VAL A 60 -7.10 7.81 24.64
C VAL A 60 -7.75 8.63 25.75
N VAL A 61 -7.96 9.92 25.52
CA VAL A 61 -8.63 10.79 26.51
C VAL A 61 -10.10 10.40 26.69
N ALA A 62 -10.82 10.13 25.59
CA ALA A 62 -12.25 9.86 25.63
C ALA A 62 -12.62 8.56 26.38
N PHE A 63 -11.78 7.52 26.27
CA PHE A 63 -12.00 6.22 26.91
C PHE A 63 -11.12 6.00 28.16
N GLY A 64 -10.23 6.94 28.51
CA GLY A 64 -9.29 6.76 29.62
C GLY A 64 -8.33 5.58 29.42
N LEU A 65 -7.85 5.39 28.18
CA LEU A 65 -7.06 4.21 27.82
C LEU A 65 -5.68 4.24 28.46
N SER A 66 -5.25 3.10 28.97
CA SER A 66 -3.84 2.87 29.28
C SER A 66 -2.99 2.85 27.98
N PRO A 67 -1.69 3.14 28.10
CA PRO A 67 -0.79 3.07 26.93
C PRO A 67 -0.82 1.72 26.21
N THR A 68 -0.96 0.61 26.94
CA THR A 68 -1.06 -0.74 26.39
C THR A 68 -2.34 -0.91 25.56
N GLU A 69 -3.50 -0.49 26.07
CA GLU A 69 -4.77 -0.55 25.36
C GLU A 69 -4.77 0.30 24.10
N ALA A 70 -4.15 1.49 24.15
CA ALA A 70 -3.98 2.34 22.98
C ALA A 70 -3.09 1.70 21.91
N GLY A 71 -2.01 1.01 22.29
CA GLY A 71 -1.16 0.23 21.40
C GLY A 71 -1.91 -0.94 20.77
N GLN A 72 -2.71 -1.67 21.56
CA GLN A 72 -3.57 -2.74 21.05
C GLN A 72 -4.59 -2.22 20.03
N LEU A 73 -5.27 -1.11 20.35
CA LEU A 73 -6.21 -0.47 19.42
C LEU A 73 -5.53 -0.11 18.09
N ALA A 74 -4.32 0.47 18.14
CA ALA A 74 -3.56 0.81 16.94
C ALA A 74 -3.17 -0.43 16.12
N ALA A 75 -2.85 -1.54 16.77
CA ALA A 75 -2.48 -2.80 16.12
C ALA A 75 -3.66 -3.52 15.46
N MET A 76 -4.91 -3.31 15.93
CA MET A 76 -6.09 -4.04 15.43
C MET A 76 -6.32 -3.89 13.94
N THR A 77 -6.09 -2.69 13.37
CA THR A 77 -6.23 -2.49 11.93
C THR A 77 -5.25 -3.33 11.13
N PHE A 78 -4.01 -3.45 11.58
CA PHE A 78 -2.98 -4.23 10.88
C PHE A 78 -3.23 -5.74 11.02
N ALA A 79 -3.75 -6.19 12.17
CA ALA A 79 -4.22 -7.56 12.35
C ALA A 79 -5.37 -7.89 11.38
N GLY A 80 -6.33 -6.98 11.24
CA GLY A 80 -7.40 -7.10 10.25
C GLY A 80 -6.86 -7.13 8.82
N GLN A 81 -5.91 -6.26 8.48
CA GLN A 81 -5.29 -6.24 7.15
C GLN A 81 -4.59 -7.55 6.79
N LEU A 82 -3.92 -8.20 7.75
CA LEU A 82 -3.30 -9.50 7.52
C LEU A 82 -4.36 -10.54 7.11
N VAL A 83 -5.48 -10.60 7.82
CA VAL A 83 -6.60 -11.50 7.48
C VAL A 83 -7.24 -11.12 6.14
N GLY A 84 -7.50 -9.84 5.94
CA GLY A 84 -8.13 -9.31 4.71
C GLY A 84 -7.33 -9.62 3.46
N ASN A 85 -6.01 -9.45 3.50
CA ASN A 85 -5.11 -9.77 2.37
C ASN A 85 -5.24 -11.25 1.95
N ILE A 86 -5.27 -12.16 2.93
CA ILE A 86 -5.35 -13.60 2.66
C ILE A 86 -6.73 -13.96 2.11
N VAL A 87 -7.79 -13.49 2.78
CA VAL A 87 -9.18 -13.82 2.42
C VAL A 87 -9.56 -13.23 1.08
N ALA A 88 -9.30 -11.94 0.87
CA ALA A 88 -9.70 -11.28 -0.37
C ALA A 88 -8.86 -11.72 -1.58
N GLY A 89 -7.58 -12.03 -1.39
CA GLY A 89 -6.76 -12.60 -2.46
C GLY A 89 -7.37 -13.88 -3.02
N THR A 90 -7.71 -14.83 -2.14
CA THR A 90 -8.34 -16.11 -2.52
C THR A 90 -9.79 -15.93 -3.02
N ALA A 91 -10.54 -15.03 -2.40
CA ALA A 91 -11.91 -14.73 -2.81
C ALA A 91 -11.97 -14.08 -4.20
N SER A 92 -11.02 -13.16 -4.52
CA SER A 92 -11.00 -12.48 -5.82
C SER A 92 -10.72 -13.41 -6.99
N ASP A 93 -9.96 -14.49 -6.76
CA ASP A 93 -9.72 -15.52 -7.78
C ASP A 93 -10.99 -16.35 -8.03
N ARG A 94 -11.84 -16.54 -7.01
CA ARG A 94 -13.05 -17.36 -7.10
C ARG A 94 -14.28 -16.57 -7.53
N PHE A 95 -14.50 -15.37 -6.98
CA PHE A 95 -15.74 -14.59 -7.13
C PHE A 95 -15.60 -13.41 -8.09
N GLY A 96 -14.39 -13.10 -8.54
CA GLY A 96 -14.09 -11.97 -9.44
C GLY A 96 -13.55 -10.75 -8.69
N ARG A 97 -12.81 -9.94 -9.46
CA ARG A 97 -12.12 -8.78 -8.91
C ARG A 97 -13.11 -7.71 -8.47
N LYS A 98 -14.11 -7.41 -9.31
CA LYS A 98 -15.13 -6.39 -9.03
C LYS A 98 -15.97 -6.71 -7.81
N ALA A 99 -16.45 -7.95 -7.68
CA ALA A 99 -17.32 -8.37 -6.59
C ALA A 99 -16.59 -8.25 -5.24
N VAL A 100 -15.38 -8.82 -5.14
CA VAL A 100 -14.59 -8.77 -3.91
C VAL A 100 -14.23 -7.34 -3.55
N PHE A 101 -13.82 -6.54 -4.53
CA PHE A 101 -13.48 -5.14 -4.35
C PHE A 101 -14.68 -4.28 -3.85
N GLN A 102 -15.91 -4.62 -4.23
CA GLN A 102 -17.11 -3.97 -3.70
C GLN A 102 -17.43 -4.43 -2.27
N VAL A 103 -17.34 -5.74 -2.01
CA VAL A 103 -17.63 -6.30 -0.69
C VAL A 103 -16.64 -5.79 0.36
N THR A 104 -15.35 -5.78 0.07
CA THR A 104 -14.33 -5.25 0.99
C THR A 104 -14.60 -3.80 1.35
N MET A 105 -14.98 -2.98 0.37
CA MET A 105 -15.33 -1.58 0.59
C MET A 105 -16.60 -1.39 1.43
N VAL A 106 -17.62 -2.22 1.22
CA VAL A 106 -18.82 -2.21 2.08
C VAL A 106 -18.46 -2.57 3.51
N VAL A 107 -17.65 -3.61 3.70
CA VAL A 107 -17.22 -4.07 5.03
C VAL A 107 -16.51 -2.96 5.79
N TRP A 108 -15.46 -2.35 5.20
CA TRP A 108 -14.72 -1.34 5.93
C TRP A 108 -15.48 0.00 6.05
N GLY A 109 -16.25 0.39 5.04
CA GLY A 109 -17.07 1.59 5.09
C GLY A 109 -18.13 1.53 6.19
N LEU A 110 -18.86 0.41 6.29
CA LEU A 110 -19.82 0.20 7.38
C LEU A 110 -19.13 0.08 8.75
N ALA A 111 -17.98 -0.58 8.81
CA ALA A 111 -17.20 -0.66 10.04
C ALA A 111 -16.67 0.71 10.49
N SER A 112 -16.30 1.60 9.56
CA SER A 112 -15.92 2.99 9.86
C SER A 112 -17.11 3.79 10.42
N LEU A 113 -18.29 3.68 9.83
CA LEU A 113 -19.51 4.28 10.38
C LEU A 113 -19.87 3.70 11.77
N ALA A 114 -19.72 2.39 11.97
CA ALA A 114 -19.93 1.75 13.25
C ALA A 114 -18.91 2.21 14.31
N ALA A 115 -17.65 2.45 13.92
CA ALA A 115 -16.63 3.00 14.82
C ALA A 115 -17.02 4.37 15.39
N ALA A 116 -17.75 5.18 14.65
CA ALA A 116 -18.28 6.46 15.11
C ALA A 116 -19.28 6.30 16.28
N THR A 117 -19.99 5.18 16.36
CA THR A 117 -20.98 4.89 17.41
C THR A 117 -20.41 4.05 18.56
N ALA A 118 -19.11 3.71 18.52
CA ALA A 118 -18.48 2.86 19.53
C ALA A 118 -18.61 3.45 20.94
N TRP A 119 -19.19 2.67 21.87
CA TRP A 119 -19.42 3.03 23.27
C TRP A 119 -18.39 2.42 24.21
N SER A 120 -17.57 1.50 23.75
CA SER A 120 -16.53 0.84 24.52
C SER A 120 -15.30 0.50 23.69
N LEU A 121 -14.15 0.32 24.33
CA LEU A 121 -12.91 -0.04 23.67
C LEU A 121 -13.02 -1.35 22.86
N PRO A 122 -13.58 -2.46 23.39
CA PRO A 122 -13.72 -3.69 22.62
C PRO A 122 -14.52 -3.53 21.33
N VAL A 123 -15.59 -2.74 21.34
CA VAL A 123 -16.39 -2.43 20.15
C VAL A 123 -15.57 -1.63 19.13
N LEU A 124 -14.83 -0.61 19.58
CA LEU A 124 -13.96 0.16 18.70
C LEU A 124 -12.85 -0.72 18.11
N MET A 125 -12.25 -1.61 18.91
CA MET A 125 -11.24 -2.56 18.45
C MET A 125 -11.80 -3.53 17.40
N ALA A 126 -13.02 -4.06 17.59
CA ALA A 126 -13.69 -4.90 16.61
C ALA A 126 -13.95 -4.13 15.29
N CYS A 127 -14.44 -2.88 15.38
CA CYS A 127 -14.61 -2.02 14.20
C CYS A 127 -13.28 -1.79 13.48
N ARG A 128 -12.19 -1.48 14.20
CA ARG A 128 -10.85 -1.28 13.62
C ARG A 128 -10.30 -2.53 12.97
N PHE A 129 -10.56 -3.70 13.55
CA PHE A 129 -10.23 -4.99 12.93
C PHE A 129 -11.00 -5.20 11.61
N LEU A 130 -12.32 -4.96 11.59
CA LEU A 130 -13.14 -5.08 10.38
C LEU A 130 -12.75 -4.07 9.30
N ILE A 131 -12.43 -2.82 9.68
CA ILE A 131 -11.83 -1.84 8.76
C ILE A 131 -10.56 -2.42 8.16
N GLY A 132 -9.69 -2.98 9.00
CA GLY A 132 -8.46 -3.64 8.55
C GLY A 132 -8.72 -4.78 7.56
N VAL A 133 -9.70 -5.66 7.83
CA VAL A 133 -10.08 -6.76 6.92
C VAL A 133 -10.50 -6.23 5.55
N GLY A 134 -11.32 -5.19 5.51
CA GLY A 134 -11.74 -4.59 4.25
C GLY A 134 -10.59 -3.96 3.48
N VAL A 135 -9.85 -3.05 4.12
CA VAL A 135 -8.71 -2.34 3.49
C VAL A 135 -7.60 -3.30 3.07
N GLY A 136 -7.26 -4.30 3.90
CA GLY A 136 -6.28 -5.32 3.55
C GLY A 136 -6.66 -6.10 2.30
N GLY A 137 -7.96 -6.34 2.10
CA GLY A 137 -8.45 -7.02 0.90
C GLY A 137 -8.39 -6.18 -0.37
N GLU A 138 -8.35 -4.86 -0.27
CA GLU A 138 -8.34 -3.98 -1.44
C GLU A 138 -6.99 -3.93 -2.17
N ALA A 139 -5.87 -3.96 -1.45
CA ALA A 139 -4.55 -3.80 -2.01
C ALA A 139 -4.23 -4.79 -3.16
N PRO A 140 -4.34 -6.11 -2.97
CA PRO A 140 -4.04 -7.06 -4.04
C PRO A 140 -4.99 -6.94 -5.23
N VAL A 141 -6.26 -6.60 -4.98
CA VAL A 141 -7.27 -6.46 -6.03
C VAL A 141 -7.04 -5.20 -6.86
N ALA A 142 -6.75 -4.06 -6.22
CA ALA A 142 -6.46 -2.80 -6.90
C ALA A 142 -5.22 -2.92 -7.80
N GLN A 143 -4.14 -3.51 -7.30
CA GLN A 143 -2.91 -3.73 -8.07
C GLN A 143 -3.15 -4.68 -9.25
N ALA A 144 -3.88 -5.78 -9.04
CA ALA A 144 -4.26 -6.70 -10.11
C ALA A 144 -5.05 -5.98 -11.21
N MET A 145 -6.08 -5.21 -10.85
CA MET A 145 -6.91 -4.48 -11.82
C MET A 145 -6.12 -3.42 -12.58
N VAL A 146 -5.25 -2.65 -11.93
CA VAL A 146 -4.38 -1.69 -12.62
C VAL A 146 -3.44 -2.41 -13.58
N SER A 147 -2.87 -3.54 -13.17
CA SER A 147 -1.97 -4.33 -14.03
C SER A 147 -2.66 -4.93 -15.26
N GLU A 148 -3.95 -5.18 -15.18
CA GLU A 148 -4.75 -5.73 -16.27
C GLU A 148 -5.26 -4.66 -17.26
N ILE A 149 -5.56 -3.45 -16.77
CA ILE A 149 -6.19 -2.39 -17.58
C ILE A 149 -5.15 -1.46 -18.20
N VAL A 150 -4.01 -1.26 -17.54
CA VAL A 150 -2.97 -0.33 -18.00
C VAL A 150 -2.00 -1.04 -18.94
N PRO A 151 -1.71 -0.47 -20.14
CA PRO A 151 -0.77 -1.03 -21.11
C PRO A 151 0.62 -1.27 -20.52
N ALA A 152 1.28 -2.35 -20.92
CA ALA A 152 2.58 -2.78 -20.40
C ALA A 152 3.67 -1.68 -20.36
N PRO A 153 3.86 -0.82 -21.38
CA PRO A 153 4.91 0.19 -21.38
C PRO A 153 4.78 1.25 -20.27
N VAL A 154 3.57 1.50 -19.76
CA VAL A 154 3.30 2.53 -18.76
C VAL A 154 2.76 1.95 -17.43
N ARG A 155 2.59 0.64 -17.35
CA ARG A 155 2.03 -0.08 -16.20
C ARG A 155 2.76 0.23 -14.89
N GLY A 156 4.09 0.14 -14.91
CA GLY A 156 4.91 0.45 -13.73
C GLY A 156 4.71 1.88 -13.23
N LYS A 157 4.61 2.85 -14.14
CA LYS A 157 4.33 4.25 -13.79
C LYS A 157 2.98 4.40 -13.07
N TYR A 158 1.93 3.74 -13.57
CA TYR A 158 0.58 3.85 -12.97
C TYR A 158 0.47 3.11 -11.64
N ILE A 159 1.18 1.98 -11.47
CA ILE A 159 1.29 1.33 -10.16
C ILE A 159 2.01 2.24 -9.16
N ALA A 160 3.12 2.87 -9.56
CA ALA A 160 3.83 3.81 -8.70
C ALA A 160 2.96 5.04 -8.34
N ILE A 161 2.15 5.56 -9.26
CA ILE A 161 1.20 6.64 -8.96
C ILE A 161 0.15 6.15 -7.97
N LEU A 162 -0.39 4.93 -8.14
CA LEU A 162 -1.36 4.34 -7.21
C LEU A 162 -0.79 4.29 -5.78
N GLU A 163 0.41 3.77 -5.63
CA GLU A 163 1.10 3.70 -4.33
C GLU A 163 1.40 5.09 -3.76
N GLY A 164 1.72 6.06 -4.61
CA GLY A 164 1.94 7.45 -4.19
C GLY A 164 0.73 8.11 -3.53
N PHE A 165 -0.49 7.65 -3.80
CA PHE A 165 -1.69 8.11 -3.10
C PHE A 165 -1.68 7.78 -1.60
N TRP A 166 -0.80 6.90 -1.14
CA TRP A 166 -0.62 6.66 0.30
C TRP A 166 -0.19 7.93 1.05
N ALA A 167 0.87 8.59 0.60
CA ALA A 167 1.33 9.84 1.24
C ALA A 167 0.23 10.93 1.20
N VAL A 168 -0.49 11.03 0.08
CA VAL A 168 -1.62 11.97 -0.07
C VAL A 168 -2.74 11.61 0.91
N GLY A 169 -3.06 10.33 1.07
CA GLY A 169 -4.09 9.84 2.01
C GLY A 169 -3.76 10.21 3.46
N TYR A 170 -2.50 10.06 3.87
CA TYR A 170 -2.05 10.49 5.20
C TYR A 170 -2.24 12.00 5.43
N VAL A 171 -1.85 12.83 4.47
CA VAL A 171 -2.04 14.29 4.55
C VAL A 171 -3.53 14.65 4.62
N LEU A 172 -4.37 14.03 3.79
CA LEU A 172 -5.82 14.29 3.81
C LEU A 172 -6.47 13.80 5.10
N SER A 173 -6.03 12.67 5.65
CA SER A 173 -6.48 12.16 6.94
C SER A 173 -6.16 13.14 8.08
N GLY A 174 -4.94 13.67 8.07
CA GLY A 174 -4.54 14.72 9.01
C GLY A 174 -5.37 16.00 8.85
N ALA A 175 -5.61 16.44 7.62
CA ALA A 175 -6.44 17.60 7.34
C ALA A 175 -7.90 17.40 7.82
N ILE A 176 -8.52 16.25 7.49
CA ILE A 176 -9.86 15.89 7.99
C ILE A 176 -9.87 15.93 9.52
N SER A 177 -8.89 15.30 10.16
CA SER A 177 -8.80 15.28 11.61
C SER A 177 -8.62 16.68 12.19
N PHE A 178 -7.77 17.52 11.59
CA PHE A 178 -7.49 18.87 12.04
C PHE A 178 -8.74 19.77 12.02
N PHE A 179 -9.54 19.68 10.96
CA PHE A 179 -10.75 20.49 10.82
C PHE A 179 -11.96 19.91 11.55
N VAL A 180 -12.08 18.59 11.66
CA VAL A 180 -13.25 17.93 12.27
C VAL A 180 -13.12 17.87 13.80
N LEU A 181 -11.93 17.56 14.31
CA LEU A 181 -11.70 17.27 15.72
C LEU A 181 -12.12 18.39 16.67
N PRO A 182 -11.79 19.69 16.40
CA PRO A 182 -12.10 20.78 17.32
C PRO A 182 -13.60 21.05 17.51
N TYR A 183 -14.40 20.80 16.48
CA TYR A 183 -15.81 21.19 16.43
C TYR A 183 -16.77 20.02 16.67
N LEU A 184 -16.41 18.83 16.16
CA LEU A 184 -17.30 17.67 16.10
C LEU A 184 -16.76 16.46 16.86
N GLY A 185 -15.47 16.47 17.21
CA GLY A 185 -14.80 15.36 17.88
C GLY A 185 -14.41 14.21 16.96
N TRP A 186 -13.69 13.23 17.51
CA TRP A 186 -13.10 12.13 16.76
C TRP A 186 -14.10 11.20 16.05
N ARG A 187 -15.31 11.06 16.59
CA ARG A 187 -16.37 10.21 16.02
C ARG A 187 -16.78 10.66 14.62
N TRP A 188 -16.89 11.96 14.41
CA TRP A 188 -17.28 12.53 13.13
C TRP A 188 -16.22 12.35 12.05
N ALA A 189 -14.95 12.21 12.40
CA ALA A 189 -13.91 11.87 11.42
C ALA A 189 -14.15 10.48 10.81
N PHE A 190 -14.59 9.49 11.60
CA PHE A 190 -15.01 8.19 11.09
C PHE A 190 -16.28 8.27 10.23
N VAL A 191 -17.25 9.13 10.60
CA VAL A 191 -18.45 9.37 9.76
C VAL A 191 -18.04 9.92 8.40
N VAL A 192 -17.17 10.93 8.35
CA VAL A 192 -16.72 11.54 7.10
C VAL A 192 -16.07 10.49 6.20
N VAL A 193 -15.15 9.68 6.72
CA VAL A 193 -14.45 8.66 5.94
C VAL A 193 -15.39 7.53 5.52
N GLY A 194 -16.28 7.09 6.42
CA GLY A 194 -17.31 6.10 6.08
C GLY A 194 -18.28 6.57 5.00
N LEU A 195 -18.67 7.85 4.99
CA LEU A 195 -19.49 8.42 3.91
C LEU A 195 -18.71 8.55 2.60
N LEU A 196 -17.44 8.94 2.64
CA LEU A 196 -16.56 8.94 1.46
C LEU A 196 -16.48 7.56 0.82
N SER A 197 -16.40 6.49 1.62
CA SER A 197 -16.38 5.12 1.11
C SER A 197 -17.65 4.78 0.33
N LEU A 198 -18.83 5.20 0.81
CA LEU A 198 -20.10 4.95 0.11
C LEU A 198 -20.18 5.70 -1.21
N VAL A 199 -19.66 6.95 -1.28
CA VAL A 199 -19.57 7.71 -2.53
C VAL A 199 -18.68 6.99 -3.54
N VAL A 200 -17.50 6.55 -3.12
CA VAL A 200 -16.59 5.82 -4.01
C VAL A 200 -17.17 4.47 -4.42
N LEU A 201 -17.88 3.77 -3.52
CA LEU A 201 -18.60 2.54 -3.84
C LEU A 201 -19.64 2.76 -4.95
N ALA A 202 -20.38 3.87 -4.90
CA ALA A 202 -21.35 4.23 -5.95
C ALA A 202 -20.66 4.45 -7.31
N VAL A 203 -19.53 5.15 -7.33
CA VAL A 203 -18.71 5.39 -8.53
C VAL A 203 -18.16 4.07 -9.09
N ARG A 204 -17.75 3.16 -8.23
CA ARG A 204 -17.20 1.84 -8.60
C ARG A 204 -18.20 0.90 -9.28
N ARG A 205 -19.51 1.08 -9.07
CA ARG A 205 -20.51 0.26 -9.75
C ARG A 205 -20.37 0.30 -11.28
N SER A 206 -19.87 1.40 -11.82
CA SER A 206 -19.63 1.59 -13.27
C SER A 206 -18.39 0.85 -13.81
N MET A 207 -17.57 0.23 -12.93
CA MET A 207 -16.36 -0.44 -13.34
C MET A 207 -16.66 -1.81 -13.94
N PRO A 208 -16.05 -2.20 -15.06
CA PRO A 208 -16.22 -3.53 -15.64
C PRO A 208 -15.49 -4.60 -14.79
N GLU A 209 -15.93 -5.85 -14.92
CA GLU A 209 -15.15 -6.98 -14.40
C GLU A 209 -13.91 -7.20 -15.25
N SER A 210 -12.91 -7.90 -14.71
CA SER A 210 -11.69 -8.24 -15.42
C SER A 210 -11.97 -9.21 -16.58
N PRO A 211 -11.70 -8.83 -17.85
CA PRO A 211 -11.88 -9.75 -18.96
C PRO A 211 -10.94 -10.96 -18.89
N ARG A 212 -9.74 -10.81 -18.29
CA ARG A 212 -8.82 -11.93 -18.06
C ARG A 212 -9.40 -12.95 -17.10
N TRP A 213 -9.93 -12.49 -15.98
CA TRP A 213 -10.56 -13.37 -15.00
C TRP A 213 -11.79 -14.08 -15.58
N LEU A 214 -12.63 -13.38 -16.34
CA LEU A 214 -13.78 -13.98 -17.00
C LEU A 214 -13.34 -15.11 -17.96
N ALA A 215 -12.27 -14.89 -18.74
CA ALA A 215 -11.73 -15.89 -19.64
C ALA A 215 -11.13 -17.08 -18.87
N GLU A 216 -10.37 -16.84 -17.80
CA GLU A 216 -9.77 -17.88 -16.95
C GLU A 216 -10.82 -18.74 -16.22
N THR A 217 -12.00 -18.17 -15.93
CA THR A 217 -13.11 -18.90 -15.28
C THR A 217 -14.08 -19.57 -16.27
N GLY A 218 -13.77 -19.56 -17.57
CA GLY A 218 -14.59 -20.19 -18.61
C GLY A 218 -15.81 -19.35 -19.06
N ARG A 219 -15.95 -18.10 -18.57
CA ARG A 219 -17.03 -17.17 -18.95
C ARG A 219 -16.66 -16.40 -20.22
N HIS A 220 -16.35 -17.14 -21.29
CA HIS A 220 -15.76 -16.61 -22.52
C HIS A 220 -16.63 -15.58 -23.25
N ALA A 221 -17.96 -15.81 -23.31
CA ALA A 221 -18.88 -14.86 -23.93
C ALA A 221 -18.92 -13.51 -23.21
N GLU A 222 -18.89 -13.53 -21.87
CA GLU A 222 -18.84 -12.32 -21.08
C GLU A 222 -17.49 -11.61 -21.18
N ALA A 223 -16.38 -12.39 -21.22
CA ALA A 223 -15.04 -11.85 -21.44
C ALA A 223 -14.96 -11.09 -22.77
N ASP A 224 -15.51 -11.67 -23.83
CA ASP A 224 -15.54 -11.06 -25.17
C ASP A 224 -16.43 -9.80 -25.20
N ALA A 225 -17.60 -9.84 -24.56
CA ALA A 225 -18.52 -8.68 -24.46
C ALA A 225 -17.88 -7.51 -23.72
N VAL A 226 -17.22 -7.77 -22.56
CA VAL A 226 -16.49 -6.75 -21.82
C VAL A 226 -15.33 -6.21 -22.65
N MET A 227 -14.54 -7.08 -23.26
CA MET A 227 -13.42 -6.69 -24.10
C MET A 227 -13.83 -5.82 -25.28
N THR A 228 -14.89 -6.21 -25.99
CA THR A 228 -15.45 -5.45 -27.12
C THR A 228 -15.94 -4.08 -26.66
N THR A 229 -16.55 -3.99 -25.47
CA THR A 229 -16.99 -2.73 -24.89
C THR A 229 -15.79 -1.81 -24.59
N MET A 230 -14.71 -2.37 -24.05
CA MET A 230 -13.47 -1.65 -23.79
C MET A 230 -12.82 -1.15 -25.07
N GLU A 231 -12.71 -2.00 -26.09
CA GLU A 231 -12.13 -1.67 -27.40
C GLU A 231 -12.91 -0.52 -28.05
N ARG A 232 -14.24 -0.60 -28.14
CA ARG A 232 -15.09 0.47 -28.67
C ARG A 232 -14.97 1.77 -27.87
N ALA A 233 -14.80 1.67 -26.55
CA ALA A 233 -14.60 2.86 -25.71
C ALA A 233 -13.23 3.52 -25.97
N VAL A 234 -12.20 2.72 -26.20
CA VAL A 234 -10.86 3.21 -26.55
C VAL A 234 -10.85 3.84 -27.95
N GLU A 235 -11.47 3.19 -28.96
CA GLU A 235 -11.59 3.74 -30.31
C GLU A 235 -12.32 5.09 -30.31
N ARG A 236 -13.45 5.17 -29.60
CA ARG A 236 -14.18 6.44 -29.42
C ARG A 236 -13.32 7.51 -28.74
N ALA A 237 -12.53 7.12 -27.74
CA ALA A 237 -11.70 8.05 -26.97
C ALA A 237 -10.46 8.53 -27.75
N THR A 238 -9.95 7.74 -28.68
CA THR A 238 -8.76 8.03 -29.49
C THR A 238 -9.10 8.59 -30.87
N GLY A 239 -10.31 8.34 -31.37
CA GLY A 239 -10.73 8.68 -32.74
C GLY A 239 -9.99 7.87 -33.81
N ARG A 240 -9.34 6.77 -33.44
CA ARG A 240 -8.52 5.93 -34.32
C ARG A 240 -8.88 4.46 -34.13
N PRO A 241 -8.79 3.63 -35.20
CA PRO A 241 -8.94 2.19 -35.08
C PRO A 241 -7.81 1.61 -34.20
N LEU A 242 -8.08 0.52 -33.53
CA LEU A 242 -7.09 -0.15 -32.70
C LEU A 242 -5.97 -0.74 -33.55
N PRO A 243 -4.71 -0.72 -33.05
CA PRO A 243 -3.62 -1.39 -33.73
C PRO A 243 -3.89 -2.89 -33.85
N PRO A 244 -3.44 -3.55 -34.94
CA PRO A 244 -3.57 -5.00 -35.09
C PRO A 244 -2.76 -5.71 -33.98
N ILE A 245 -3.20 -6.91 -33.60
CA ILE A 245 -2.41 -7.77 -32.72
C ILE A 245 -1.20 -8.27 -33.52
N THR A 246 -0.01 -7.82 -33.16
CA THR A 246 1.21 -8.25 -33.83
C THR A 246 1.57 -9.67 -33.41
N PRO A 247 2.22 -10.48 -34.31
CA PRO A 247 2.68 -11.83 -33.97
C PRO A 247 3.57 -11.85 -32.71
N GLN A 248 4.39 -10.82 -32.51
CA GLN A 248 5.25 -10.67 -31.35
C GLN A 248 4.44 -10.54 -30.04
N VAL A 249 3.39 -9.71 -30.03
CA VAL A 249 2.49 -9.57 -28.86
C VAL A 249 1.76 -10.88 -28.59
N ALA A 250 1.27 -11.55 -29.64
CA ALA A 250 0.59 -12.83 -29.50
C ALA A 250 1.52 -13.92 -28.93
N ALA A 251 2.77 -13.99 -29.41
CA ALA A 251 3.77 -14.95 -28.93
C ALA A 251 4.16 -14.67 -27.46
N ALA A 252 4.49 -13.43 -27.11
CA ALA A 252 4.83 -13.03 -25.74
C ALA A 252 3.69 -13.29 -24.74
N VAL A 253 2.44 -13.07 -25.17
CA VAL A 253 1.26 -13.40 -24.35
C VAL A 253 1.08 -14.90 -24.20
N ALA A 254 1.25 -15.67 -25.28
CA ALA A 254 1.13 -17.14 -25.24
C ALA A 254 2.17 -17.75 -24.29
N GLU A 255 3.42 -17.29 -24.34
CA GLU A 255 4.49 -17.68 -23.41
C GLU A 255 4.12 -17.34 -21.96
N THR A 256 3.66 -16.09 -21.70
CA THR A 256 3.23 -15.67 -20.37
C THR A 256 2.04 -16.48 -19.86
N VAL A 257 1.10 -16.87 -20.72
CA VAL A 257 -0.05 -17.71 -20.37
C VAL A 257 0.39 -19.15 -20.12
N ALA A 258 1.31 -19.68 -20.91
CA ALA A 258 1.88 -21.02 -20.72
C ALA A 258 2.63 -21.11 -19.39
N ASP A 259 3.42 -20.12 -19.04
CA ASP A 259 4.11 -20.03 -17.74
C ASP A 259 3.16 -19.89 -16.53
N ARG A 260 1.92 -19.45 -16.77
CA ARG A 260 0.85 -19.39 -15.76
C ARG A 260 0.10 -20.68 -15.54
N ILE A 261 0.35 -21.75 -16.36
CA ILE A 261 -0.21 -23.07 -16.07
C ILE A 261 0.27 -23.46 -14.68
N PRO A 262 -0.63 -23.72 -13.72
CA PRO A 262 -0.24 -23.89 -12.33
C PRO A 262 0.62 -25.15 -12.17
N GLY A 263 1.93 -24.99 -12.09
CA GLY A 263 2.69 -25.90 -11.27
C GLY A 263 2.15 -25.77 -9.82
N PRO A 264 2.24 -26.81 -9.00
CA PRO A 264 1.68 -26.77 -7.65
C PRO A 264 2.15 -25.50 -6.94
N ARG A 265 1.22 -24.74 -6.31
CA ARG A 265 1.53 -23.50 -5.54
C ARG A 265 2.66 -23.71 -4.53
N LEU A 266 2.83 -24.92 -4.05
CA LEU A 266 3.97 -25.40 -3.26
C LEU A 266 5.32 -25.20 -3.97
N SER A 267 5.38 -25.26 -5.32
CA SER A 267 6.64 -25.05 -6.04
C SER A 267 7.11 -23.60 -6.03
N ALA A 268 6.19 -22.62 -6.05
CA ALA A 268 6.52 -21.20 -5.94
C ALA A 268 7.03 -20.86 -4.54
N VAL A 269 6.37 -21.35 -3.48
CA VAL A 269 6.84 -21.20 -2.08
C VAL A 269 8.18 -21.91 -1.89
N ALA A 270 8.33 -23.14 -2.38
CA ALA A 270 9.60 -23.87 -2.30
C ALA A 270 10.74 -23.10 -2.98
N THR A 271 10.46 -22.41 -4.10
CA THR A 271 11.45 -21.56 -4.78
C THR A 271 12.01 -20.45 -3.87
N LEU A 272 11.19 -19.87 -2.99
CA LEU A 272 11.64 -18.81 -2.07
C LEU A 272 12.74 -19.30 -1.13
N PHE A 273 12.69 -20.57 -0.72
CA PHE A 273 13.63 -21.18 0.22
C PHE A 273 14.70 -22.02 -0.46
N ALA A 274 14.71 -22.07 -1.80
CA ALA A 274 15.79 -22.70 -2.55
C ALA A 274 17.16 -22.02 -2.25
N PRO A 275 18.28 -22.75 -2.33
CA PRO A 275 19.62 -22.21 -2.00
C PRO A 275 19.93 -20.89 -2.70
N ALA A 276 19.51 -20.70 -3.94
CA ALA A 276 19.73 -19.48 -4.72
C ALA A 276 18.94 -18.26 -4.21
N TYR A 277 17.79 -18.47 -3.54
CA TYR A 277 16.89 -17.38 -3.13
C TYR A 277 16.74 -17.20 -1.63
N ARG A 278 17.14 -18.20 -0.81
CA ARG A 278 16.94 -18.17 0.66
C ARG A 278 17.46 -16.90 1.34
N LEU A 279 18.66 -16.42 0.95
CA LEU A 279 19.23 -15.21 1.53
C LEU A 279 18.45 -13.96 1.10
N ARG A 280 17.98 -13.90 -0.15
CA ARG A 280 17.14 -12.82 -0.64
C ARG A 280 15.78 -12.81 0.07
N THR A 281 15.22 -13.98 0.36
CA THR A 281 13.97 -14.13 1.12
C THR A 281 14.15 -13.66 2.56
N VAL A 282 15.22 -14.07 3.23
CA VAL A 282 15.55 -13.59 4.58
C VAL A 282 15.72 -12.07 4.58
N MET A 283 16.43 -11.52 3.61
CA MET A 283 16.60 -10.08 3.45
C MET A 283 15.25 -9.38 3.23
N ALA A 284 14.42 -9.86 2.29
CA ALA A 284 13.14 -9.25 2.00
C ALA A 284 12.19 -9.30 3.21
N PHE A 285 12.12 -10.42 3.91
CA PHE A 285 11.30 -10.57 5.12
C PHE A 285 11.78 -9.64 6.24
N GLY A 286 13.09 -9.62 6.50
CA GLY A 286 13.68 -8.71 7.48
C GLY A 286 13.51 -7.24 7.11
N LEU A 287 13.71 -6.87 5.84
CA LEU A 287 13.46 -5.53 5.31
C LEU A 287 12.04 -5.06 5.61
N TRP A 288 11.03 -5.83 5.22
CA TRP A 288 9.63 -5.49 5.46
C TRP A 288 9.31 -5.44 6.96
N PHE A 289 9.76 -6.42 7.73
CA PHE A 289 9.47 -6.51 9.16
C PHE A 289 10.01 -5.30 9.93
N PHE A 290 11.30 -5.00 9.78
CA PHE A 290 11.95 -3.91 10.52
C PHE A 290 11.53 -2.53 10.01
N ALA A 291 11.32 -2.37 8.71
CA ALA A 291 10.81 -1.13 8.14
C ALA A 291 9.39 -0.82 8.64
N LEU A 292 8.53 -1.83 8.76
CA LEU A 292 7.15 -1.64 9.22
C LEU A 292 7.06 -1.43 10.74
N ILE A 293 7.90 -2.07 11.53
CA ILE A 293 8.03 -1.74 12.97
C ILE A 293 8.35 -0.25 13.12
N GLY A 294 9.38 0.23 12.44
CA GLY A 294 9.79 1.63 12.52
C GLY A 294 8.69 2.56 12.03
N PHE A 295 8.14 2.34 10.84
CA PHE A 295 7.14 3.20 10.24
C PHE A 295 5.86 3.29 11.08
N PHE A 296 5.21 2.17 11.36
CA PHE A 296 3.92 2.17 12.06
C PHE A 296 4.08 2.37 13.56
N GLY A 297 5.20 1.93 14.15
CA GLY A 297 5.53 2.26 15.54
C GLY A 297 5.58 3.77 15.75
N LEU A 298 6.33 4.48 14.93
CA LEU A 298 6.46 5.93 15.05
C LEU A 298 5.20 6.69 14.64
N ASN A 299 4.65 6.41 13.46
CA ASN A 299 3.49 7.17 12.97
C ASN A 299 2.24 7.00 13.85
N SER A 300 2.01 5.83 14.45
CA SER A 300 0.85 5.62 15.32
C SER A 300 0.90 6.48 16.59
N TRP A 301 2.08 6.85 17.04
CA TRP A 301 2.27 7.52 18.33
C TRP A 301 2.75 8.98 18.23
N ILE A 302 3.18 9.43 17.04
CA ILE A 302 3.80 10.75 16.89
C ILE A 302 2.92 11.90 17.40
N ALA A 303 1.59 11.86 17.17
CA ALA A 303 0.67 12.88 17.65
C ALA A 303 0.49 12.82 19.19
N VAL A 304 0.49 11.62 19.77
CA VAL A 304 0.40 11.42 21.23
C VAL A 304 1.68 11.90 21.90
N LEU A 305 2.85 11.57 21.34
CA LEU A 305 4.15 11.99 21.89
C LEU A 305 4.35 13.51 21.82
N LEU A 306 3.79 14.18 20.80
CA LEU A 306 3.78 15.65 20.75
C LEU A 306 2.91 16.26 21.85
N LYS A 307 1.77 15.63 22.16
CA LYS A 307 0.94 16.05 23.29
C LYS A 307 1.72 15.98 24.62
N GLU A 308 2.48 14.93 24.85
CA GLU A 308 3.35 14.80 26.05
C GLU A 308 4.45 15.87 26.09
N ARG A 309 4.84 16.43 24.93
CA ARG A 309 5.75 17.59 24.81
C ARG A 309 5.05 18.94 25.00
N GLY A 310 3.77 18.96 25.38
CA GLY A 310 3.01 20.18 25.69
C GLY A 310 2.19 20.75 24.53
N PHE A 311 2.13 20.09 23.38
CA PHE A 311 1.23 20.49 22.31
C PHE A 311 -0.23 20.20 22.69
N SER A 312 -1.17 21.07 22.26
CA SER A 312 -2.58 20.72 22.31
C SER A 312 -2.88 19.53 21.37
N ILE A 313 -3.99 18.82 21.59
CA ILE A 313 -4.38 17.70 20.70
C ILE A 313 -4.48 18.17 19.25
N VAL A 314 -5.18 19.30 19.02
CA VAL A 314 -5.35 19.88 17.67
C VAL A 314 -4.02 20.36 17.11
N GLY A 315 -3.19 21.00 17.95
CA GLY A 315 -1.84 21.43 17.57
C GLY A 315 -0.95 20.25 17.15
N SER A 316 -1.01 19.11 17.87
CA SER A 316 -0.30 17.89 17.50
C SER A 316 -0.75 17.35 16.15
N VAL A 317 -2.06 17.30 15.90
CA VAL A 317 -2.64 16.86 14.62
C VAL A 317 -2.18 17.77 13.47
N GLY A 318 -2.28 19.08 13.64
CA GLY A 318 -1.83 20.05 12.64
C GLY A 318 -0.34 19.94 12.35
N PHE A 319 0.49 19.82 13.39
CA PHE A 319 1.93 19.65 13.25
C PHE A 319 2.30 18.36 12.49
N VAL A 320 1.69 17.23 12.87
CA VAL A 320 1.92 15.94 12.17
C VAL A 320 1.45 16.01 10.72
N THR A 321 0.33 16.66 10.45
CA THR A 321 -0.16 16.86 9.08
C THR A 321 0.86 17.63 8.23
N LEU A 322 1.43 18.70 8.78
CA LEU A 322 2.40 19.53 8.07
C LEU A 322 3.73 18.79 7.81
N ILE A 323 4.26 18.07 8.80
CA ILE A 323 5.49 17.30 8.57
C ILE A 323 5.26 16.14 7.58
N THR A 324 4.06 15.54 7.56
CA THR A 324 3.70 14.47 6.63
C THR A 324 3.69 14.91 5.17
N LEU A 325 3.52 16.22 4.89
CA LEU A 325 3.69 16.77 3.54
C LEU A 325 5.05 16.41 2.92
N GLY A 326 6.10 16.25 3.75
CA GLY A 326 7.41 15.75 3.31
C GLY A 326 7.36 14.37 2.64
N GLY A 327 6.37 13.57 2.96
CA GLY A 327 6.21 12.23 2.37
C GLY A 327 5.93 12.25 0.86
N ILE A 328 5.22 13.27 0.36
CA ILE A 328 4.88 13.39 -1.06
C ILE A 328 6.15 13.54 -1.94
N PRO A 329 7.01 14.56 -1.71
CA PRO A 329 8.26 14.67 -2.45
C PRO A 329 9.23 13.52 -2.13
N GLY A 330 9.19 12.94 -0.92
CA GLY A 330 10.00 11.79 -0.54
C GLY A 330 9.70 10.57 -1.40
N PHE A 331 8.43 10.26 -1.60
CA PHE A 331 7.99 9.16 -2.47
C PHE A 331 8.44 9.37 -3.93
N ALA A 332 8.27 10.59 -4.45
CA ALA A 332 8.69 10.96 -5.80
C ALA A 332 10.21 10.90 -5.97
N ALA A 333 10.97 11.40 -4.99
CA ALA A 333 12.43 11.37 -5.01
C ALA A 333 12.97 9.93 -5.01
N ALA A 334 12.39 9.04 -4.19
CA ALA A 334 12.74 7.63 -4.17
C ALA A 334 12.51 6.98 -5.54
N ALA A 335 11.36 7.21 -6.17
CA ALA A 335 11.04 6.68 -7.49
C ALA A 335 12.07 7.09 -8.56
N VAL A 336 12.51 8.35 -8.54
CA VAL A 336 13.55 8.86 -9.45
C VAL A 336 14.92 8.24 -9.15
N LEU A 337 15.29 8.14 -7.88
CA LEU A 337 16.59 7.61 -7.47
C LEU A 337 16.71 6.11 -7.73
N LEU A 338 15.63 5.33 -7.57
CA LEU A 338 15.60 3.92 -7.94
C LEU A 338 16.04 3.69 -9.38
N GLU A 339 15.64 4.57 -10.30
CA GLU A 339 16.03 4.48 -11.70
C GLU A 339 17.44 5.04 -11.98
N ARG A 340 17.90 6.03 -11.19
CA ARG A 340 19.19 6.70 -11.43
C ARG A 340 20.39 5.98 -10.81
N ILE A 341 20.29 5.56 -9.56
CA ILE A 341 21.40 4.96 -8.82
C ILE A 341 21.20 3.47 -8.49
N GLY A 342 20.03 2.93 -8.74
CA GLY A 342 19.71 1.51 -8.55
C GLY A 342 18.83 1.24 -7.32
N ARG A 343 18.37 -0.01 -7.23
CA ARG A 343 17.37 -0.42 -6.21
C ARG A 343 18.02 -0.57 -4.84
N LYS A 344 19.13 -1.30 -4.77
CA LYS A 344 19.85 -1.56 -3.51
C LYS A 344 20.38 -0.29 -2.84
N PRO A 345 21.14 0.60 -3.52
CA PRO A 345 21.69 1.81 -2.88
C PRO A 345 20.60 2.81 -2.50
N THR A 346 19.54 2.95 -3.32
CA THR A 346 18.42 3.85 -2.99
C THR A 346 17.69 3.36 -1.74
N THR A 347 17.38 2.07 -1.66
CA THR A 347 16.68 1.50 -0.49
C THR A 347 17.51 1.67 0.77
N ALA A 348 18.80 1.37 0.72
CA ALA A 348 19.70 1.56 1.86
C ALA A 348 19.81 3.04 2.26
N LEU A 349 19.95 3.95 1.31
CA LEU A 349 20.00 5.39 1.55
C LEU A 349 18.76 5.89 2.29
N PHE A 350 17.56 5.54 1.79
CA PHE A 350 16.32 5.99 2.41
C PHE A 350 16.15 5.43 3.82
N LEU A 351 16.52 4.18 4.06
CA LEU A 351 16.47 3.57 5.39
C LEU A 351 17.46 4.21 6.37
N ILE A 352 18.70 4.46 5.95
CA ILE A 352 19.71 5.11 6.79
C ILE A 352 19.30 6.55 7.11
N CYS A 353 18.85 7.29 6.11
CA CYS A 353 18.39 8.66 6.33
C CYS A 353 17.09 8.73 7.16
N ALA A 354 16.17 7.76 7.01
CA ALA A 354 15.01 7.64 7.88
C ALA A 354 15.41 7.37 9.34
N ALA A 355 16.39 6.50 9.55
CA ALA A 355 16.93 6.21 10.88
C ALA A 355 17.55 7.47 11.52
N ALA A 356 18.44 8.14 10.78
CA ALA A 356 19.07 9.37 11.26
C ALA A 356 18.05 10.46 11.56
N ALA A 357 17.06 10.67 10.68
CA ALA A 357 16.01 11.65 10.89
C ALA A 357 15.09 11.30 12.05
N ALA A 358 14.74 10.02 12.26
CA ALA A 358 13.97 9.57 13.41
C ALA A 358 14.75 9.81 14.73
N TRP A 359 16.02 9.49 14.75
CA TRP A 359 16.88 9.75 15.91
C TRP A 359 16.97 11.25 16.21
N LEU A 360 17.19 12.08 15.19
CA LEU A 360 17.23 13.54 15.33
C LEU A 360 15.88 14.08 15.83
N TYR A 361 14.76 13.60 15.29
CA TYR A 361 13.42 14.04 15.73
C TYR A 361 13.15 13.68 17.19
N GLY A 362 13.55 12.48 17.62
CA GLY A 362 13.42 12.05 19.01
C GLY A 362 14.13 12.98 20.01
N ASN A 363 15.28 13.54 19.60
CA ASN A 363 16.13 14.41 20.41
C ASN A 363 15.96 15.91 20.08
N ALA A 364 15.12 16.26 19.07
CA ALA A 364 14.93 17.66 18.67
C ALA A 364 14.15 18.44 19.73
N GLY A 365 14.60 19.65 20.02
CA GLY A 365 13.89 20.64 20.80
C GLY A 365 13.00 21.56 19.98
N GLY A 366 12.30 22.46 20.67
CA GLY A 366 11.51 23.54 20.07
C GLY A 366 12.33 24.77 19.64
N ASP A 367 13.67 24.65 19.58
CA ASP A 367 14.53 25.78 19.24
C ASP A 367 14.26 26.30 17.83
N PRO A 368 14.17 27.64 17.66
CA PRO A 368 13.90 28.25 16.36
C PRO A 368 15.08 28.08 15.42
N VAL A 369 14.81 27.67 14.19
CA VAL A 369 15.79 27.60 13.08
C VAL A 369 15.68 28.85 12.24
N LEU A 370 14.45 29.24 11.91
CA LEU A 370 14.14 30.34 11.01
C LEU A 370 12.76 30.92 11.34
N THR A 371 12.65 32.24 11.28
CA THR A 371 11.35 32.92 11.38
C THR A 371 11.10 33.72 10.10
N VAL A 372 10.06 33.36 9.36
CA VAL A 372 9.65 34.03 8.12
C VAL A 372 8.20 34.45 8.22
N ALA A 373 7.92 35.71 7.96
CA ALA A 373 6.56 36.29 7.99
C ALA A 373 5.78 35.96 9.29
N GLY A 374 6.44 35.94 10.46
CA GLY A 374 5.82 35.62 11.75
C GLY A 374 5.63 34.14 12.04
N VAL A 375 6.00 33.26 11.11
CA VAL A 375 5.98 31.80 11.31
C VAL A 375 7.38 31.32 11.71
N THR A 376 7.49 30.71 12.89
CA THR A 376 8.75 30.16 13.40
C THR A 376 8.85 28.68 13.04
N VAL A 377 9.85 28.34 12.21
CA VAL A 377 10.24 26.96 11.91
C VAL A 377 11.21 26.49 12.97
N THR A 378 10.88 25.39 13.65
CA THR A 378 11.70 24.79 14.71
C THR A 378 12.51 23.60 14.20
N TRP A 379 13.56 23.22 14.91
CA TRP A 379 14.32 21.99 14.64
C TRP A 379 13.43 20.74 14.66
N LEU A 380 12.47 20.71 15.56
CA LEU A 380 11.48 19.63 15.63
C LEU A 380 10.69 19.50 14.33
N PHE A 381 10.27 20.63 13.73
CA PHE A 381 9.57 20.62 12.43
C PHE A 381 10.45 20.12 11.31
N VAL A 382 11.67 20.65 11.18
CA VAL A 382 12.62 20.25 10.13
C VAL A 382 12.96 18.76 10.22
N ALA A 383 13.31 18.28 11.41
CA ALA A 383 13.61 16.87 11.63
C ALA A 383 12.41 15.97 11.32
N GLY A 384 11.19 16.39 11.70
CA GLY A 384 9.95 15.67 11.42
C GLY A 384 9.63 15.63 9.92
N PHE A 385 9.78 16.74 9.22
CA PHE A 385 9.57 16.80 7.77
C PHE A 385 10.56 15.91 7.02
N VAL A 386 11.84 15.95 7.38
CA VAL A 386 12.88 15.10 6.79
C VAL A 386 12.65 13.62 7.14
N MET A 387 12.23 13.32 8.36
CA MET A 387 11.86 11.97 8.76
C MET A 387 10.72 11.42 7.89
N GLN A 388 9.65 12.18 7.72
CA GLN A 388 8.52 11.76 6.88
C GLN A 388 8.92 11.63 5.40
N PHE A 389 9.78 12.53 4.90
CA PHE A 389 10.33 12.43 3.53
C PHE A 389 10.97 11.06 3.29
N PHE A 390 11.88 10.64 4.15
CA PHE A 390 12.58 9.36 3.97
C PHE A 390 11.70 8.15 4.32
N MET A 391 10.85 8.25 5.33
CA MET A 391 9.95 7.17 5.73
C MET A 391 8.91 6.85 4.65
N PHE A 392 8.32 7.85 3.98
CA PHE A 392 7.40 7.60 2.87
C PHE A 392 8.13 7.19 1.59
N GLY A 393 9.31 7.77 1.31
CA GLY A 393 10.11 7.35 0.15
C GLY A 393 10.61 5.90 0.26
N MET A 394 10.86 5.40 1.45
CA MET A 394 11.17 4.00 1.71
C MET A 394 10.10 3.05 1.14
N TRP A 395 8.81 3.39 1.21
CA TRP A 395 7.74 2.56 0.66
C TRP A 395 7.87 2.38 -0.86
N SER A 396 8.23 3.45 -1.58
CA SER A 396 8.52 3.34 -3.02
C SER A 396 9.64 2.31 -3.28
N CYS A 397 10.66 2.31 -2.41
CA CYS A 397 11.77 1.35 -2.51
C CYS A 397 11.30 -0.10 -2.24
N LEU A 398 10.52 -0.34 -1.17
CA LEU A 398 10.05 -1.67 -0.81
C LEU A 398 9.22 -2.30 -1.94
N TYR A 399 8.24 -1.56 -2.45
CA TYR A 399 7.35 -2.05 -3.50
C TYR A 399 8.05 -2.26 -4.84
N ALA A 400 9.06 -1.44 -5.18
CA ALA A 400 9.82 -1.61 -6.41
C ALA A 400 10.85 -2.74 -6.31
N TYR A 401 11.60 -2.81 -5.21
CA TYR A 401 12.73 -3.73 -5.07
C TYR A 401 12.31 -5.17 -4.81
N THR A 402 11.31 -5.39 -3.94
CA THR A 402 10.94 -6.74 -3.49
C THR A 402 10.53 -7.69 -4.63
N PRO A 403 9.67 -7.29 -5.60
CA PRO A 403 9.31 -8.17 -6.70
C PRO A 403 10.49 -8.54 -7.62
N GLU A 404 11.49 -7.66 -7.74
CA GLU A 404 12.66 -7.87 -8.60
C GLU A 404 13.66 -8.90 -8.04
N LEU A 405 13.52 -9.28 -6.77
CA LEU A 405 14.38 -10.28 -6.12
C LEU A 405 14.10 -11.72 -6.55
N TYR A 406 12.94 -11.97 -7.16
CA TYR A 406 12.42 -13.29 -7.44
C TYR A 406 12.16 -13.51 -8.94
N PRO A 407 12.31 -14.77 -9.42
CA PRO A 407 12.00 -15.12 -10.80
C PRO A 407 10.50 -14.94 -11.05
N THR A 408 10.12 -14.77 -12.31
CA THR A 408 8.74 -14.45 -12.73
C THR A 408 7.69 -15.36 -12.10
N ARG A 409 7.94 -16.67 -12.03
CA ARG A 409 7.03 -17.67 -11.45
C ARG A 409 6.82 -17.55 -9.93
N ALA A 410 7.78 -16.99 -9.19
CA ALA A 410 7.73 -16.85 -7.73
C ALA A 410 7.59 -15.38 -7.27
N ARG A 411 7.60 -14.40 -8.18
CA ARG A 411 7.62 -12.97 -7.92
C ARG A 411 6.46 -12.50 -7.05
N ALA A 412 5.23 -12.79 -7.45
CA ALA A 412 4.03 -12.41 -6.72
C ALA A 412 3.97 -13.10 -5.35
N THR A 413 4.35 -14.38 -5.30
CA THR A 413 4.41 -15.15 -4.05
C THR A 413 5.45 -14.55 -3.10
N GLY A 414 6.66 -14.26 -3.58
CA GLY A 414 7.74 -13.69 -2.77
C GLY A 414 7.39 -12.31 -2.21
N ALA A 415 6.88 -11.42 -3.06
CA ALA A 415 6.45 -10.08 -2.64
C ALA A 415 5.27 -10.15 -1.64
N GLY A 416 4.30 -11.03 -1.88
CA GLY A 416 3.17 -11.24 -0.99
C GLY A 416 3.59 -11.77 0.39
N PHE A 417 4.46 -12.78 0.44
CA PHE A 417 4.96 -13.32 1.71
C PHE A 417 5.82 -12.31 2.47
N ALA A 418 6.69 -11.55 1.78
CA ALA A 418 7.48 -10.50 2.42
C ALA A 418 6.59 -9.41 3.03
N SER A 419 5.60 -8.94 2.29
CA SER A 419 4.61 -7.96 2.77
C SER A 419 3.79 -8.52 3.94
N ALA A 420 3.33 -9.77 3.87
CA ALA A 420 2.58 -10.42 4.95
C ALA A 420 3.42 -10.55 6.22
N PHE A 421 4.70 -10.96 6.10
CA PHE A 421 5.62 -11.01 7.23
C PHE A 421 5.86 -9.62 7.83
N GLY A 422 5.97 -8.59 6.99
CA GLY A 422 6.05 -7.20 7.42
C GLY A 422 4.85 -6.73 8.26
N ARG A 423 3.63 -7.25 7.98
CA ARG A 423 2.43 -6.92 8.79
C ARG A 423 2.57 -7.30 10.26
N ILE A 424 3.36 -8.35 10.58
CA ILE A 424 3.70 -8.68 11.96
C ILE A 424 4.45 -7.50 12.60
N GLY A 425 5.40 -6.90 11.88
CA GLY A 425 6.09 -5.68 12.33
C GLY A 425 5.15 -4.49 12.53
N ALA A 426 4.18 -4.31 11.62
CA ALA A 426 3.16 -3.26 11.75
C ALA A 426 2.23 -3.45 12.97
N ILE A 427 1.98 -4.69 13.39
CA ILE A 427 1.24 -5.01 14.62
C ILE A 427 2.10 -4.74 15.85
N LEU A 428 3.33 -5.22 15.85
CA LEU A 428 4.23 -5.13 17.00
C LEU A 428 4.71 -3.69 17.25
N GLY A 429 4.96 -2.91 16.22
CA GLY A 429 5.46 -1.52 16.34
C GLY A 429 4.62 -0.67 17.30
N PRO A 430 3.33 -0.46 17.05
CA PRO A 430 2.47 0.32 17.93
C PRO A 430 2.31 -0.26 19.35
N MET A 431 2.48 -1.60 19.52
CA MET A 431 2.37 -2.25 20.83
C MET A 431 3.64 -2.09 21.68
N ILE A 432 4.81 -2.02 21.05
CA ILE A 432 6.11 -1.89 21.73
C ILE A 432 6.34 -0.45 22.21
N VAL A 433 5.95 0.54 21.41
CA VAL A 433 6.21 1.95 21.71
C VAL A 433 5.72 2.39 23.09
N PRO A 434 4.47 2.10 23.54
CA PRO A 434 4.02 2.55 24.86
C PRO A 434 4.83 1.96 26.02
N VAL A 435 5.34 0.74 25.88
CA VAL A 435 6.20 0.11 26.90
C VAL A 435 7.52 0.86 27.00
N LEU A 436 8.11 1.17 25.85
CA LEU A 436 9.39 1.88 25.78
C LEU A 436 9.27 3.31 26.32
N VAL A 437 8.19 4.00 25.96
CA VAL A 437 7.95 5.39 26.40
C VAL A 437 7.75 5.46 27.92
N ARG A 438 6.99 4.50 28.48
CA ARG A 438 6.76 4.42 29.93
C ARG A 438 8.06 4.22 30.71
N ASP A 439 8.92 3.33 30.25
CA ASP A 439 10.09 2.87 31.01
C ASP A 439 11.33 3.75 30.73
N TYR A 440 11.45 4.36 29.55
CA TYR A 440 12.65 5.06 29.10
C TYR A 440 12.41 6.46 28.51
N GLY A 441 11.14 6.89 28.43
CA GLY A 441 10.74 8.20 27.92
C GLY A 441 10.52 8.28 26.39
N PRO A 442 9.91 9.40 25.91
CA PRO A 442 9.43 9.52 24.53
C PRO A 442 10.50 9.41 23.45
N ALA A 443 11.74 9.86 23.72
CA ALA A 443 12.85 9.79 22.77
C ALA A 443 13.19 8.34 22.36
N THR A 444 13.01 7.39 23.28
CA THR A 444 13.35 5.98 23.08
C THR A 444 12.50 5.34 21.98
N ALA A 445 11.23 5.74 21.83
CA ALA A 445 10.39 5.28 20.72
C ALA A 445 11.05 5.56 19.36
N PHE A 446 11.57 6.79 19.19
CA PHE A 446 12.26 7.17 17.95
C PHE A 446 13.60 6.49 17.77
N GLN A 447 14.33 6.25 18.85
CA GLN A 447 15.61 5.50 18.82
C GLN A 447 15.41 4.05 18.40
N VAL A 448 14.37 3.38 18.91
CA VAL A 448 14.03 2.00 18.54
C VAL A 448 13.52 1.94 17.09
N GLY A 449 12.68 2.89 16.66
CA GLY A 449 12.29 3.00 15.27
C GLY A 449 13.50 3.20 14.34
N ALA A 450 14.44 4.08 14.72
CA ALA A 450 15.71 4.28 14.01
C ALA A 450 16.53 2.99 13.95
N GLY A 451 16.61 2.24 15.05
CA GLY A 451 17.25 0.92 15.10
C GLY A 451 16.65 -0.07 14.11
N GLY A 452 15.30 -0.10 14.03
CA GLY A 452 14.61 -0.92 13.04
C GLY A 452 15.02 -0.57 11.61
N PHE A 453 15.01 0.72 11.25
CA PHE A 453 15.46 1.15 9.91
C PHE A 453 16.93 0.83 9.65
N LEU A 454 17.82 0.95 10.64
CA LEU A 454 19.24 0.58 10.49
C LEU A 454 19.41 -0.92 10.27
N ILE A 455 18.68 -1.78 11.00
CA ILE A 455 18.70 -3.23 10.78
C ILE A 455 18.21 -3.56 9.37
N ALA A 456 17.13 -2.94 8.92
CA ALA A 456 16.61 -3.10 7.56
C ALA A 456 17.66 -2.67 6.51
N ALA A 457 18.32 -1.52 6.73
CA ALA A 457 19.41 -1.04 5.85
C ALA A 457 20.59 -2.01 5.81
N LEU A 458 21.01 -2.53 6.96
CA LEU A 458 22.09 -3.50 7.06
C LEU A 458 21.77 -4.79 6.30
N LEU A 459 20.55 -5.30 6.42
CA LEU A 459 20.10 -6.47 5.66
C LEU A 459 20.13 -6.21 4.15
N VAL A 460 19.71 -5.03 3.69
CA VAL A 460 19.79 -4.65 2.28
C VAL A 460 21.25 -4.54 1.82
N LEU A 461 22.11 -3.92 2.60
CA LEU A 461 23.52 -3.74 2.23
C LEU A 461 24.31 -5.06 2.19
N THR A 462 24.05 -5.97 3.14
CA THR A 462 24.80 -7.23 3.25
C THR A 462 24.25 -8.34 2.36
N LEU A 463 22.91 -8.53 2.35
CA LEU A 463 22.26 -9.65 1.67
C LEU A 463 21.56 -9.23 0.37
N GLY A 464 21.33 -7.94 0.16
CA GLY A 464 20.63 -7.43 -1.02
C GLY A 464 21.48 -7.53 -2.29
N VAL A 465 20.82 -7.78 -3.42
CA VAL A 465 21.41 -7.78 -4.75
C VAL A 465 20.94 -6.56 -5.54
N GLU A 466 21.81 -5.97 -6.38
CA GLU A 466 21.39 -4.89 -7.28
C GLU A 466 20.67 -5.49 -8.50
N THR A 467 19.50 -4.97 -8.78
CA THR A 467 18.62 -5.46 -9.86
C THR A 467 18.53 -4.51 -11.07
N ARG A 468 19.03 -3.27 -10.92
CA ARG A 468 18.97 -2.26 -11.98
C ARG A 468 19.67 -2.72 -13.26
N GLY A 469 18.94 -2.63 -14.38
CA GLY A 469 19.49 -2.92 -15.70
C GLY A 469 19.82 -4.39 -15.96
N LYS A 470 19.49 -5.28 -15.02
CA LYS A 470 19.66 -6.73 -15.23
C LYS A 470 18.37 -7.31 -15.78
N VAL A 471 18.49 -8.17 -16.79
CA VAL A 471 17.39 -9.06 -17.20
C VAL A 471 17.05 -9.91 -15.98
N LEU A 472 15.77 -9.97 -15.61
CA LEU A 472 15.34 -10.62 -14.37
C LEU A 472 15.74 -12.09 -14.27
N GLU A 473 15.89 -12.76 -15.42
CA GLU A 473 16.42 -14.12 -15.56
C GLU A 473 17.92 -14.19 -15.21
N ALA A 474 18.71 -13.15 -15.49
CA ALA A 474 20.12 -13.08 -15.16
C ALA A 474 20.39 -12.78 -13.67
N VAL A 475 19.38 -12.29 -12.94
CA VAL A 475 19.46 -12.13 -11.48
C VAL A 475 19.25 -13.48 -10.77
N SER A 476 18.77 -14.51 -11.51
CA SER A 476 18.40 -15.81 -10.95
C SER A 476 19.55 -16.84 -10.91
N HIS A 477 20.77 -16.46 -11.29
CA HIS A 477 21.98 -17.30 -11.19
C HIS A 477 22.93 -16.84 -10.12
#